data_5b0669622679ee7807115e86f18be8f7
#
_entry.id   5b0669622679ee7807115e86f18be8f7
#
_cell.length_a   1.000
_cell.length_b   1.000
_cell.length_c   1.000
_cell.angle_alpha   90.00
_cell.angle_beta   90.00
_cell.angle_gamma   90.00
#
_symmetry.space_group_name_H-M   'P 1'
#
loop_
_entity.id
_entity.type
_entity.pdbx_description
1 polymer ?
#
loop_
_entity_poly.entity_id
_entity_poly.type
_entity_poly.pdbx_seq_one_letter_code
_entity_poly.pdbx_strand_id
1 'polypeptide(L)'
;RMTIEPVTSADLSAVEVSWFSALCSDDYQFLGVPDGDLRSSWAHCRDILLEAEKQGFRNILAPSSYQVGQDTLSFVAGCAPLTSKINMLAAVRCGEMQPIMLARTLATLDHMLERRLTINIISSEYPTIYIIYACTNSCGSFCQFVLSIWTFSSYK
;
A
#
# COMPACT_ATOMS: atom_id res chain seq x y z
N ARG A 1 -24.32 3.56 -16.26
CA ARG A 1 -23.08 4.26 -16.65
C ARG A 1 -22.63 5.06 -15.43
N MET A 2 -21.60 4.59 -14.75
CA MET A 2 -21.03 5.27 -13.60
C MET A 2 -20.18 6.43 -14.14
N THR A 3 -20.59 7.66 -13.92
CA THR A 3 -19.78 8.85 -14.21
C THR A 3 -18.81 9.01 -13.04
N ILE A 4 -17.52 8.82 -13.31
CA ILE A 4 -16.48 9.13 -12.35
C ILE A 4 -16.17 10.61 -12.52
N GLU A 5 -16.56 11.43 -11.54
CA GLU A 5 -16.16 12.83 -11.48
C GLU A 5 -14.65 12.92 -11.23
N PRO A 6 -13.91 13.72 -12.00
CA PRO A 6 -12.49 13.91 -11.74
C PRO A 6 -12.31 14.64 -10.41
N VAL A 7 -11.43 14.11 -9.57
CA VAL A 7 -10.99 14.80 -8.36
C VAL A 7 -10.15 16.00 -8.79
N THR A 8 -10.67 17.19 -8.67
CA THR A 8 -9.93 18.42 -8.96
C THR A 8 -9.21 18.91 -7.71
N SER A 9 -7.96 19.28 -7.83
CA SER A 9 -7.09 19.77 -6.74
C SER A 9 -7.34 21.25 -6.40
N ALA A 10 -8.48 21.81 -6.74
CA ALA A 10 -8.76 23.24 -6.58
C ALA A 10 -8.69 23.75 -5.12
N ASP A 11 -8.77 22.85 -4.13
CA ASP A 11 -8.75 23.20 -2.71
C ASP A 11 -7.45 22.77 -1.97
N LEU A 12 -6.39 22.41 -2.69
CA LEU A 12 -5.09 22.06 -2.06
C LEU A 12 -4.37 23.34 -1.59
N SER A 13 -4.85 23.91 -0.50
CA SER A 13 -4.15 25.01 0.19
C SER A 13 -3.04 24.54 1.12
N ALA A 14 -2.87 23.22 1.32
CA ALA A 14 -1.88 22.64 2.20
C ALA A 14 -1.22 21.41 1.58
N VAL A 15 0.10 21.27 1.80
CA VAL A 15 0.85 20.06 1.47
C VAL A 15 0.66 19.05 2.58
N GLU A 16 0.29 17.81 2.24
CA GLU A 16 0.29 16.69 3.18
C GLU A 16 1.67 16.04 3.23
N VAL A 17 2.21 15.89 4.43
CA VAL A 17 3.48 15.19 4.66
C VAL A 17 3.17 13.79 5.16
N SER A 18 3.69 12.79 4.45
CA SER A 18 3.55 11.38 4.80
C SER A 18 4.90 10.80 5.21
N TRP A 19 4.90 9.89 6.16
CA TRP A 19 6.08 9.10 6.48
C TRP A 19 6.15 7.83 5.61
N PHE A 20 7.35 7.32 5.37
CA PHE A 20 7.57 6.07 4.64
C PHE A 20 7.94 4.98 5.65
N SER A 21 7.17 3.88 5.69
CA SER A 21 7.44 2.75 6.59
C SER A 21 8.55 1.85 6.05
N ALA A 22 9.37 1.32 6.94
CA ALA A 22 10.51 0.45 6.61
C ALA A 22 10.12 -1.02 6.33
N LEU A 23 8.92 -1.29 5.79
CA LEU A 23 8.42 -2.66 5.57
C LEU A 23 9.27 -3.49 4.60
N CYS A 24 10.00 -2.86 3.71
CA CYS A 24 10.84 -3.52 2.71
C CYS A 24 12.32 -3.62 3.09
N SER A 25 12.66 -3.50 4.37
CA SER A 25 14.05 -3.51 4.87
C SER A 25 14.91 -2.41 4.22
N ASP A 26 14.32 -1.26 4.01
CA ASP A 26 14.90 -0.09 3.34
C ASP A 26 15.15 1.08 4.31
N ASP A 27 15.22 0.79 5.60
CA ASP A 27 15.62 1.76 6.62
C ASP A 27 17.13 1.69 6.86
N TYR A 28 17.76 2.86 6.95
CA TYR A 28 19.21 2.99 7.08
C TYR A 28 19.56 4.11 8.07
N GLN A 29 20.50 3.85 8.96
CA GLN A 29 21.07 4.89 9.80
C GLN A 29 21.83 5.94 8.96
N PHE A 30 22.54 5.48 7.94
CA PHE A 30 23.24 6.33 6.97
C PHE A 30 22.80 5.99 5.56
N LEU A 31 22.50 6.99 4.77
CA LEU A 31 22.01 6.82 3.40
C LEU A 31 22.93 5.90 2.56
N GLY A 32 22.35 4.83 2.03
CA GLY A 32 23.04 3.87 1.18
C GLY A 32 23.91 2.84 1.93
N VAL A 33 23.94 2.86 3.25
CA VAL A 33 24.68 1.85 4.05
C VAL A 33 23.66 0.94 4.73
N PRO A 34 23.54 -0.34 4.32
CA PRO A 34 22.62 -1.28 4.96
C PRO A 34 22.94 -1.46 6.44
N ASP A 35 21.91 -1.38 7.27
CA ASP A 35 22.01 -1.63 8.70
C ASP A 35 21.20 -2.88 9.06
N GLY A 36 21.90 -3.89 9.60
CA GLY A 36 21.29 -5.16 9.96
C GLY A 36 20.28 -5.05 11.12
N ASP A 37 20.42 -4.04 11.97
CA ASP A 37 19.58 -3.82 13.12
C ASP A 37 18.28 -3.09 12.74
N LEU A 38 18.27 -2.38 11.61
CA LEU A 38 17.11 -1.66 11.07
C LEU A 38 16.32 -2.48 10.04
N ARG A 39 16.38 -3.78 10.10
CA ARG A 39 15.60 -4.66 9.21
C ARG A 39 14.12 -4.56 9.47
N SER A 40 13.33 -4.82 8.43
CA SER A 40 11.90 -4.98 8.56
C SER A 40 11.57 -6.07 9.58
N SER A 41 11.11 -5.64 10.74
CA SER A 41 10.54 -6.49 11.77
C SER A 41 9.22 -5.88 12.25
N TRP A 42 8.34 -6.70 12.78
CA TRP A 42 7.09 -6.20 13.35
C TRP A 42 7.32 -5.08 14.35
N ALA A 43 8.23 -5.31 15.31
CA ALA A 43 8.50 -4.34 16.37
C ALA A 43 9.02 -3.01 15.81
N HIS A 44 10.03 -3.06 14.94
CA HIS A 44 10.65 -1.87 14.36
C HIS A 44 9.64 -1.06 13.52
N CYS A 45 8.94 -1.71 12.60
CA CYS A 45 7.97 -1.02 11.73
C CYS A 45 6.76 -0.48 12.51
N ARG A 46 6.28 -1.22 13.51
CA ARG A 46 5.24 -0.76 14.42
C ARG A 46 5.67 0.48 15.19
N ASP A 47 6.87 0.49 15.74
CA ASP A 47 7.37 1.60 16.55
C ASP A 47 7.57 2.87 15.69
N ILE A 48 8.03 2.74 14.44
CA ILE A 48 8.06 3.82 13.46
C ILE A 48 6.65 4.39 13.24
N LEU A 49 5.66 3.53 13.03
CA LEU A 49 4.28 3.96 12.81
C LEU A 49 3.73 4.73 14.02
N LEU A 50 3.91 4.20 15.22
CA LEU A 50 3.42 4.84 16.44
C LEU A 50 4.11 6.18 16.70
N GLU A 51 5.40 6.27 16.42
CA GLU A 51 6.12 7.54 16.54
C GLU A 51 5.65 8.53 15.46
N ALA A 52 5.41 8.09 14.23
CA ALA A 52 4.85 8.95 13.19
C ALA A 52 3.48 9.53 13.58
N GLU A 53 2.59 8.71 14.15
CA GLU A 53 1.29 9.18 14.65
C GLU A 53 1.47 10.20 15.77
N LYS A 54 2.35 9.93 16.71
CA LYS A 54 2.66 10.82 17.84
C LYS A 54 3.23 12.16 17.40
N GLN A 55 4.07 12.17 16.35
CA GLN A 55 4.62 13.39 15.75
C GLN A 55 3.60 14.14 14.87
N GLY A 56 2.42 13.59 14.67
CA GLY A 56 1.34 14.24 13.95
C GLY A 56 1.40 14.10 12.43
N PHE A 57 2.13 13.12 11.91
CA PHE A 57 2.04 12.78 10.49
C PHE A 57 0.61 12.33 10.16
N ARG A 58 0.10 12.84 9.04
CA ARG A 58 -1.27 12.52 8.62
C ARG A 58 -1.39 11.16 7.98
N ASN A 59 -0.35 10.75 7.24
CA ASN A 59 -0.33 9.50 6.52
C ASN A 59 1.00 8.77 6.74
N ILE A 60 0.96 7.43 6.67
CA ILE A 60 2.14 6.59 6.53
C ILE A 60 1.98 5.67 5.34
N LEU A 61 2.98 5.63 4.45
CA LEU A 61 3.03 4.69 3.35
C LEU A 61 3.58 3.36 3.85
N ALA A 62 2.80 2.31 3.71
CA ALA A 62 3.20 0.93 3.90
C ALA A 62 3.56 0.33 2.52
N PRO A 63 4.86 0.22 2.18
CA PRO A 63 5.31 -0.28 0.88
C PRO A 63 5.10 -1.78 0.75
N SER A 64 5.14 -2.28 -0.49
CA SER A 64 5.09 -3.71 -0.82
C SER A 64 6.30 -4.11 -1.65
N SER A 65 6.85 -5.29 -1.37
CA SER A 65 7.91 -5.91 -2.16
C SER A 65 7.62 -7.40 -2.33
N TYR A 66 8.07 -7.99 -3.45
CA TYR A 66 8.00 -9.44 -3.66
C TYR A 66 9.17 -10.20 -3.04
N GLN A 67 10.25 -9.52 -2.72
CA GLN A 67 11.52 -10.16 -2.38
C GLN A 67 11.86 -10.06 -0.89
N VAL A 68 11.49 -8.97 -0.27
CA VAL A 68 11.92 -8.67 1.10
C VAL A 68 10.80 -7.99 1.88
N GLY A 69 10.87 -8.10 3.20
CA GLY A 69 10.00 -7.37 4.10
C GLY A 69 8.75 -8.13 4.51
N GLN A 70 7.81 -7.39 5.04
CA GLN A 70 6.55 -7.90 5.57
C GLN A 70 5.42 -7.74 4.56
N ASP A 71 4.39 -8.59 4.67
CA ASP A 71 3.15 -8.40 3.93
C ASP A 71 2.44 -7.12 4.37
N THR A 72 2.16 -6.26 3.40
CA THR A 72 1.63 -4.92 3.64
C THR A 72 0.25 -4.95 4.30
N LEU A 73 -0.67 -5.80 3.81
CA LEU A 73 -2.03 -5.82 4.32
C LEU A 73 -2.11 -6.45 5.70
N SER A 74 -1.29 -7.47 5.96
CA SER A 74 -1.14 -8.07 7.29
C SER A 74 -0.58 -7.08 8.30
N PHE A 75 0.42 -6.29 7.91
CA PHE A 75 0.98 -5.23 8.75
C PHE A 75 -0.08 -4.17 9.08
N VAL A 76 -0.79 -3.69 8.08
CA VAL A 76 -1.87 -2.69 8.26
C VAL A 76 -2.96 -3.24 9.18
N ALA A 77 -3.36 -4.51 9.03
CA ALA A 77 -4.33 -5.16 9.91
C ALA A 77 -3.85 -5.19 11.37
N GLY A 78 -2.60 -5.59 11.58
CA GLY A 78 -1.99 -5.64 12.91
C GLY A 78 -1.88 -4.28 13.57
N CYS A 79 -1.66 -3.22 12.80
CA CYS A 79 -1.51 -1.86 13.30
C CYS A 79 -2.85 -1.11 13.49
N ALA A 80 -3.93 -1.59 12.88
CA ALA A 80 -5.24 -0.93 12.98
C ALA A 80 -5.70 -0.67 14.41
N PRO A 81 -5.64 -1.64 15.35
CA PRO A 81 -6.05 -1.41 16.73
C PRO A 81 -5.06 -0.58 17.57
N LEU A 82 -3.87 -0.31 17.05
CA LEU A 82 -2.80 0.40 17.75
C LEU A 82 -2.78 1.90 17.43
N THR A 83 -3.54 2.33 16.42
CA THR A 83 -3.57 3.70 15.90
C THR A 83 -4.98 4.28 15.91
N SER A 84 -5.09 5.59 16.00
CA SER A 84 -6.38 6.27 16.09
C SER A 84 -6.53 7.47 15.14
N LYS A 85 -5.45 7.99 14.59
CA LYS A 85 -5.45 9.24 13.81
C LYS A 85 -4.77 9.11 12.46
N ILE A 86 -3.61 8.44 12.41
CA ILE A 86 -2.82 8.32 11.18
C ILE A 86 -3.54 7.49 10.13
N ASN A 87 -3.55 7.95 8.88
CA ASN A 87 -4.06 7.18 7.77
C ASN A 87 -3.00 6.20 7.27
N MET A 88 -3.43 5.01 6.87
CA MET A 88 -2.59 3.97 6.29
C MET A 88 -2.70 4.02 4.77
N LEU A 89 -1.63 4.42 4.09
CA LEU A 89 -1.52 4.32 2.64
C LEU A 89 -0.89 2.96 2.29
N ALA A 90 -1.71 1.96 2.05
CA ALA A 90 -1.28 0.59 1.78
C ALA A 90 -0.93 0.41 0.31
N ALA A 91 0.31 0.03 0.01
CA ALA A 91 0.71 -0.34 -1.34
C ALA A 91 0.22 -1.74 -1.67
N VAL A 92 -0.55 -1.86 -2.76
CA VAL A 92 -1.12 -3.11 -3.25
C VAL A 92 -0.63 -3.35 -4.67
N ARG A 93 -0.04 -4.51 -4.90
CA ARG A 93 0.43 -4.89 -6.24
C ARG A 93 -0.67 -5.56 -7.04
N CYS A 94 -0.80 -5.15 -8.30
CA CYS A 94 -1.69 -5.84 -9.23
C CYS A 94 -1.24 -7.29 -9.41
N GLY A 95 -2.17 -8.23 -9.24
CA GLY A 95 -1.92 -9.65 -9.48
C GLY A 95 -1.52 -10.47 -8.24
N GLU A 96 -1.24 -9.85 -7.09
CA GLU A 96 -0.94 -10.60 -5.86
C GLU A 96 -2.17 -11.36 -5.33
N MET A 97 -3.34 -10.81 -5.51
CA MET A 97 -4.58 -11.36 -4.98
C MET A 97 -5.71 -11.26 -6.00
N GLN A 98 -6.61 -12.22 -6.00
CA GLN A 98 -7.81 -12.13 -6.84
C GLN A 98 -8.67 -10.93 -6.42
N PRO A 99 -9.29 -10.19 -7.38
CA PRO A 99 -10.00 -8.95 -7.11
C PRO A 99 -11.09 -9.05 -6.06
N ILE A 100 -11.88 -10.12 -6.07
CA ILE A 100 -12.95 -10.34 -5.09
C ILE A 100 -12.37 -10.52 -3.68
N MET A 101 -11.27 -11.24 -3.56
CA MET A 101 -10.60 -11.47 -2.28
C MET A 101 -9.95 -10.18 -1.78
N LEU A 102 -9.29 -9.44 -2.69
CA LEU A 102 -8.71 -8.14 -2.37
C LEU A 102 -9.78 -7.16 -1.90
N ALA A 103 -10.89 -7.03 -2.63
CA ALA A 103 -11.98 -6.14 -2.25
C ALA A 103 -12.54 -6.45 -0.86
N ARG A 104 -12.71 -7.73 -0.53
CA ARG A 104 -13.16 -8.16 0.80
C ARG A 104 -12.14 -7.83 1.89
N THR A 105 -10.85 -8.06 1.63
CA THR A 105 -9.77 -7.72 2.56
C THR A 105 -9.73 -6.22 2.82
N LEU A 106 -9.75 -5.41 1.76
CA LEU A 106 -9.73 -3.96 1.88
C LEU A 106 -10.95 -3.40 2.61
N ALA A 107 -12.14 -3.93 2.35
CA ALA A 107 -13.34 -3.54 3.07
C ALA A 107 -13.23 -3.86 4.57
N THR A 108 -12.67 -5.01 4.93
CA THR A 108 -12.44 -5.39 6.33
C THR A 108 -11.43 -4.45 6.98
N LEU A 109 -10.31 -4.16 6.30
CA LEU A 109 -9.29 -3.24 6.81
C LEU A 109 -9.82 -1.82 6.99
N ASP A 110 -10.66 -1.36 6.06
CA ASP A 110 -11.28 -0.02 6.16
C ASP A 110 -12.20 0.07 7.39
N HIS A 111 -12.95 -1.00 7.70
CA HIS A 111 -13.70 -1.08 8.94
C HIS A 111 -12.81 -1.06 10.18
N MET A 112 -11.72 -1.84 10.19
CA MET A 112 -10.78 -1.89 11.31
C MET A 112 -10.08 -0.55 11.53
N LEU A 113 -9.82 0.19 10.46
CA LEU A 113 -9.16 1.50 10.46
C LEU A 113 -10.14 2.67 10.58
N GLU A 114 -11.44 2.43 10.69
CA GLU A 114 -12.44 3.49 10.80
C GLU A 114 -12.30 4.54 9.67
N ARG A 115 -12.21 4.07 8.42
CA ARG A 115 -12.05 4.88 7.20
C ARG A 115 -10.70 5.63 7.07
N ARG A 116 -9.67 5.15 7.72
CA ARG A 116 -8.29 5.66 7.59
C ARG A 116 -7.42 4.87 6.61
N LEU A 117 -8.04 4.04 5.75
CA LEU A 117 -7.35 3.29 4.71
C LEU A 117 -7.31 4.07 3.40
N THR A 118 -6.13 4.16 2.82
CA THR A 118 -5.90 4.64 1.45
C THR A 118 -5.11 3.59 0.69
N ILE A 119 -5.41 3.38 -0.58
CA ILE A 119 -4.77 2.35 -1.39
C ILE A 119 -3.85 2.99 -2.43
N ASN A 120 -2.59 2.56 -2.44
CA ASN A 120 -1.64 2.85 -3.49
C ASN A 120 -1.51 1.62 -4.40
N ILE A 121 -2.12 1.68 -5.58
CA ILE A 121 -2.07 0.58 -6.54
C ILE A 121 -0.78 0.70 -7.34
N ILE A 122 0.09 -0.29 -7.20
CA ILE A 122 1.37 -0.35 -7.89
C ILE A 122 1.39 -1.46 -8.94
N SER A 123 1.84 -1.10 -10.14
CA SER A 123 2.22 -2.04 -11.19
C SER A 123 3.74 -2.17 -11.17
N SER A 124 4.26 -3.38 -11.25
CA SER A 124 5.69 -3.63 -11.25
C SER A 124 6.08 -4.41 -12.49
N GLU A 125 7.15 -4.02 -13.14
CA GLU A 125 7.70 -4.67 -14.34
C GLU A 125 8.63 -5.86 -14.04
N TYR A 126 8.46 -6.53 -12.89
CA TYR A 126 9.26 -7.72 -12.60
C TYR A 126 8.80 -8.92 -13.42
N PRO A 127 9.74 -9.74 -13.94
CA PRO A 127 9.42 -10.95 -14.73
C PRO A 127 8.45 -11.91 -14.03
N THR A 128 8.49 -11.96 -12.71
CA THR A 128 7.60 -12.79 -11.89
C THR A 128 6.13 -12.42 -12.04
N ILE A 129 5.82 -11.16 -12.34
CA ILE A 129 4.44 -10.70 -12.58
C ILE A 129 3.91 -11.26 -13.89
N TYR A 130 4.74 -11.38 -14.92
CA TYR A 130 4.33 -12.01 -16.18
C TYR A 130 3.91 -13.46 -15.99
N ILE A 131 4.53 -14.19 -15.06
CA ILE A 131 4.15 -15.57 -14.74
C ILE A 131 2.78 -15.60 -14.05
N ILE A 132 2.54 -14.71 -13.10
CA ILE A 132 1.25 -14.57 -12.41
C ILE A 132 0.16 -14.14 -13.41
N TYR A 133 0.46 -13.20 -14.30
CA TYR A 133 -0.44 -12.78 -15.38
C TYR A 133 -0.75 -13.93 -16.36
N ALA A 134 0.24 -14.71 -16.74
CA ALA A 134 0.05 -15.85 -17.65
C ALA A 134 -0.82 -16.95 -17.00
N CYS A 135 -0.65 -17.21 -15.71
CA CYS A 135 -1.49 -18.17 -14.98
C CYS A 135 -2.93 -17.69 -14.77
N THR A 136 -3.16 -16.39 -14.68
CA THR A 136 -4.51 -15.80 -14.48
C THR A 136 -5.27 -15.55 -15.77
N ASN A 137 -4.59 -15.45 -16.91
CA ASN A 137 -5.22 -15.31 -18.24
C ASN A 137 -6.08 -16.52 -18.66
N SER A 138 -6.02 -17.63 -17.94
CA SER A 138 -6.95 -18.74 -18.11
C SER A 138 -8.36 -18.44 -17.57
N CYS A 139 -8.55 -17.33 -16.85
CA CYS A 139 -9.83 -16.91 -16.27
C CYS A 139 -10.18 -15.50 -16.75
N GLY A 140 -10.92 -15.41 -17.86
CA GLY A 140 -11.18 -14.19 -18.65
C GLY A 140 -11.77 -12.96 -17.92
N SER A 141 -12.20 -13.09 -16.66
CA SER A 141 -12.79 -11.98 -15.89
C SER A 141 -11.74 -11.13 -15.15
N PHE A 142 -10.55 -11.64 -14.93
CA PHE A 142 -9.48 -10.96 -14.19
C PHE A 142 -8.80 -9.87 -15.02
N CYS A 143 -8.65 -10.15 -16.32
CA CYS A 143 -7.95 -9.25 -17.25
C CYS A 143 -8.67 -7.90 -17.42
N GLN A 144 -9.99 -7.88 -17.32
CA GLN A 144 -10.79 -6.68 -17.56
C GLN A 144 -10.74 -5.69 -16.40
N PHE A 145 -10.60 -6.18 -15.16
CA PHE A 145 -10.47 -5.33 -13.98
C PHE A 145 -9.08 -4.70 -13.88
N VAL A 146 -8.04 -5.47 -14.18
CA VAL A 146 -6.64 -4.98 -14.18
C VAL A 146 -6.40 -3.99 -15.31
N LEU A 147 -6.98 -4.21 -16.51
CA LEU A 147 -6.93 -3.26 -17.62
C LEU A 147 -7.63 -1.94 -17.31
N SER A 148 -8.74 -1.97 -16.56
CA SER A 148 -9.46 -0.75 -16.16
C SER A 148 -8.65 0.11 -15.19
N ILE A 149 -7.84 -0.50 -14.33
CA ILE A 149 -6.95 0.21 -13.40
C ILE A 149 -5.68 0.69 -14.12
N TRP A 150 -5.16 -0.10 -15.08
CA TRP A 150 -3.96 0.23 -15.84
C TRP A 150 -4.14 1.45 -16.75
N THR A 151 -5.31 1.62 -17.37
CA THR A 151 -5.63 2.82 -18.15
C THR A 151 -5.66 4.10 -17.32
N PHE A 152 -5.84 4.01 -16.00
CA PHE A 152 -5.80 5.19 -15.12
C PHE A 152 -4.38 5.59 -14.71
N SER A 153 -3.43 4.63 -14.65
CA SER A 153 -2.03 4.90 -14.25
C SER A 153 -1.14 5.36 -15.41
N SER A 154 -1.52 5.12 -16.67
CA SER A 154 -0.70 5.45 -17.85
C SER A 154 -0.92 6.87 -18.38
N TYR A 155 -1.77 7.68 -17.73
CA TYR A 155 -2.04 9.07 -18.08
C TYR A 155 -1.50 10.04 -17.03
N LYS A 156 -0.20 9.98 -16.77
CA LYS A 156 0.55 11.13 -16.21
C LYS A 156 1.94 11.17 -16.80
#